data_654a4d5c33c893cedac605464c919d31
#
_entry.id   654a4d5c33c893cedac605464c919d31
#
_cell.length_a   1.000
_cell.length_b   1.000
_cell.length_c   1.000
_cell.angle_alpha   90.00
_cell.angle_beta   90.00
_cell.angle_gamma   90.00
#
_symmetry.space_group_name_H-M   'P 1'
#
loop_
_entity.id
_entity.type
_entity.pdbx_description
1 polymer ?
#
loop_
_entity_poly.entity_id
_entity_poly.type
_entity_poly.pdbx_seq_one_letter_code
_entity_poly.pdbx_strand_id
1 'polypeptide(L)'
;MTPMTRWIVPGLLVLAVALALTGSAAEQDQEHRHEHPTDDRGVLLAIAQAPQRTREWRNPYEGQPDAVLAGEKLFEQHCAECHGSNARGKGHAVNLHLSAVQNATPGELEWFLRNGNLWRGMPSWSGLPEQRRWQIVAYLKSLRR
;
A
#
# COMPACT_ATOMS: atom_id res chain seq x y z
N MET A 1 54.45 -48.98 -57.07
CA MET A 1 54.91 -47.88 -56.21
C MET A 1 53.74 -46.98 -55.85
N THR A 2 53.09 -47.29 -54.76
CA THR A 2 51.88 -46.54 -54.25
C THR A 2 52.20 -45.85 -52.94
N PRO A 3 51.98 -44.53 -52.77
CA PRO A 3 52.14 -43.92 -51.49
C PRO A 3 50.83 -44.01 -50.71
N MET A 4 50.99 -44.40 -49.49
CA MET A 4 49.95 -44.50 -48.44
C MET A 4 49.46 -43.15 -48.05
N THR A 5 48.13 -42.92 -48.20
CA THR A 5 47.42 -41.71 -47.72
C THR A 5 46.99 -41.93 -46.27
N ARG A 6 47.58 -41.18 -45.34
CA ARG A 6 47.22 -41.17 -43.92
C ARG A 6 45.89 -40.38 -43.72
N TRP A 7 44.94 -41.07 -43.17
CA TRP A 7 43.64 -40.43 -42.70
C TRP A 7 43.96 -39.78 -41.36
N ILE A 8 43.82 -38.46 -41.33
CA ILE A 8 43.78 -37.66 -40.07
C ILE A 8 42.33 -37.53 -39.68
N VAL A 9 42.00 -38.11 -38.55
CA VAL A 9 40.66 -37.98 -37.91
C VAL A 9 40.56 -36.63 -37.22
N PRO A 10 39.60 -35.79 -37.52
CA PRO A 10 39.36 -34.61 -36.72
C PRO A 10 38.44 -34.98 -35.55
N GLY A 11 39.06 -35.31 -34.43
CA GLY A 11 38.38 -35.47 -33.15
C GLY A 11 38.59 -34.24 -32.28
N LEU A 12 37.82 -33.16 -32.49
CA LEU A 12 37.84 -32.01 -31.56
C LEU A 12 36.74 -31.00 -31.95
N LEU A 13 35.47 -31.42 -31.84
CA LEU A 13 34.35 -30.45 -31.94
C LEU A 13 33.06 -30.98 -31.30
N VAL A 14 33.16 -31.52 -30.08
CA VAL A 14 31.96 -31.91 -29.28
C VAL A 14 32.14 -31.50 -27.81
N LEU A 15 32.72 -30.34 -27.52
CA LEU A 15 32.87 -29.91 -26.12
C LEU A 15 32.62 -28.41 -25.93
N ALA A 16 31.60 -27.88 -26.63
CA ALA A 16 31.25 -26.45 -26.48
C ALA A 16 29.75 -26.16 -26.49
N VAL A 17 28.87 -27.12 -26.22
CA VAL A 17 27.41 -26.85 -26.20
C VAL A 17 26.75 -27.18 -24.85
N ALA A 18 27.48 -27.56 -23.83
CA ALA A 18 26.90 -27.96 -22.53
C ALA A 18 27.01 -26.90 -21.40
N LEU A 19 27.31 -25.64 -21.69
CA LEU A 19 27.44 -24.58 -20.65
C LEU A 19 26.47 -23.41 -20.82
N ALA A 20 25.38 -23.56 -21.55
CA ALA A 20 24.42 -22.47 -21.79
C ALA A 20 23.01 -22.72 -21.20
N LEU A 21 22.84 -23.70 -20.31
CA LEU A 21 21.52 -24.03 -19.75
C LEU A 21 21.44 -23.94 -18.22
N THR A 22 22.35 -23.26 -17.54
CA THR A 22 22.25 -22.97 -16.11
C THR A 22 22.08 -21.47 -15.84
N GLY A 23 21.54 -20.73 -16.81
CA GLY A 23 21.16 -19.32 -16.64
C GLY A 23 19.70 -19.22 -16.38
N SER A 24 19.35 -18.66 -15.23
CA SER A 24 18.08 -17.97 -14.98
C SER A 24 16.85 -18.76 -14.57
N ALA A 25 16.92 -19.49 -13.48
CA ALA A 25 15.71 -19.72 -12.69
C ALA A 25 15.52 -18.65 -11.57
N ALA A 26 16.51 -17.77 -11.38
CA ALA A 26 16.48 -16.74 -10.34
C ALA A 26 15.98 -15.36 -10.85
N GLU A 27 15.76 -15.19 -12.13
CA GLU A 27 15.45 -13.88 -12.74
C GLU A 27 13.97 -13.69 -13.08
N GLN A 28 13.14 -14.73 -12.90
CA GLN A 28 11.70 -14.67 -13.21
C GLN A 28 10.80 -14.43 -12.00
N ASP A 29 11.36 -14.33 -10.78
CA ASP A 29 10.57 -14.10 -9.56
C ASP A 29 10.44 -12.61 -9.19
N GLN A 30 10.96 -11.71 -10.02
CA GLN A 30 10.90 -10.26 -9.79
C GLN A 30 9.81 -9.53 -10.56
N GLU A 31 9.09 -10.19 -11.48
CA GLU A 31 8.19 -9.48 -12.40
C GLU A 31 6.70 -9.57 -12.02
N HIS A 32 6.34 -10.20 -10.90
CA HIS A 32 4.96 -10.27 -10.44
C HIS A 32 4.77 -9.66 -9.04
N ARG A 33 5.62 -8.73 -8.65
CA ARG A 33 5.24 -7.81 -7.58
C ARG A 33 4.25 -6.82 -8.18
N HIS A 34 2.99 -7.25 -8.30
CA HIS A 34 1.88 -6.34 -8.48
C HIS A 34 2.01 -5.28 -7.40
N GLU A 35 2.52 -4.11 -7.76
CA GLU A 35 2.46 -2.91 -6.96
C GLU A 35 0.98 -2.65 -6.69
N HIS A 36 0.49 -3.20 -5.58
CA HIS A 36 -0.82 -2.81 -5.09
C HIS A 36 -0.75 -1.30 -4.85
N PRO A 37 -1.75 -0.53 -5.31
CA PRO A 37 -1.78 0.93 -5.15
C PRO A 37 -2.05 1.33 -3.69
N THR A 38 -1.39 0.67 -2.77
CA THR A 38 -1.33 0.96 -1.33
C THR A 38 -0.03 1.67 -0.98
N ASP A 39 0.70 2.16 -1.99
CA ASP A 39 1.87 2.99 -1.81
C ASP A 39 1.47 4.41 -1.39
N ASP A 40 2.39 5.11 -0.75
CA ASP A 40 2.20 6.49 -0.31
C ASP A 40 1.69 7.40 -1.44
N ARG A 41 2.12 7.18 -2.69
CA ARG A 41 1.75 7.99 -3.85
C ARG A 41 0.26 7.88 -4.19
N GLY A 42 -0.27 6.66 -4.23
CA GLY A 42 -1.69 6.43 -4.50
C GLY A 42 -2.58 7.03 -3.41
N VAL A 43 -2.14 6.97 -2.15
CA VAL A 43 -2.84 7.57 -1.01
C VAL A 43 -2.76 9.09 -1.06
N LEU A 44 -1.59 9.67 -1.36
CA LEU A 44 -1.42 11.12 -1.54
C LEU A 44 -2.36 11.68 -2.60
N LEU A 45 -2.46 11.02 -3.76
CA LEU A 45 -3.37 11.43 -4.83
C LEU A 45 -4.85 11.37 -4.41
N ALA A 46 -5.21 10.38 -3.59
CA ALA A 46 -6.57 10.28 -3.07
C ALA A 46 -6.87 11.41 -2.05
N ILE A 47 -5.96 11.67 -1.11
CA ILE A 47 -6.10 12.75 -0.12
C ILE A 47 -6.09 14.13 -0.80
N ALA A 48 -5.30 14.31 -1.86
CA ALA A 48 -5.26 15.56 -2.62
C ALA A 48 -6.60 15.93 -3.29
N GLN A 49 -7.57 15.02 -3.36
CA GLN A 49 -8.93 15.34 -3.80
C GLN A 49 -9.71 16.15 -2.77
N ALA A 50 -9.28 16.18 -1.52
CA ALA A 50 -9.91 17.01 -0.50
C ALA A 50 -9.77 18.50 -0.87
N PRO A 51 -10.88 19.30 -0.82
CA PRO A 51 -10.82 20.71 -1.11
C PRO A 51 -9.81 21.43 -0.21
N GLN A 52 -9.05 22.37 -0.78
CA GLN A 52 -7.97 23.06 -0.03
C GLN A 52 -8.46 23.67 1.29
N ARG A 53 -9.68 24.20 1.34
CA ARG A 53 -10.29 24.75 2.55
C ARG A 53 -10.38 23.77 3.73
N THR A 54 -10.39 22.45 3.47
CA THR A 54 -10.44 21.43 4.52
C THR A 54 -9.15 21.37 5.34
N ARG A 55 -8.03 21.85 4.77
CA ARG A 55 -6.74 21.90 5.48
C ARG A 55 -6.74 22.82 6.69
N GLU A 56 -7.67 23.78 6.72
CA GLU A 56 -7.84 24.72 7.82
C GLU A 56 -8.71 24.16 8.95
N TRP A 57 -9.42 23.08 8.70
CA TRP A 57 -10.29 22.47 9.71
C TRP A 57 -9.42 21.84 10.81
N ARG A 58 -9.76 22.19 12.05
CA ARG A 58 -9.12 21.67 13.24
C ARG A 58 -9.96 20.58 13.86
N ASN A 59 -9.32 19.55 14.38
CA ASN A 59 -10.04 18.54 15.15
C ASN A 59 -10.38 19.12 16.54
N PRO A 60 -11.66 19.28 16.90
CA PRO A 60 -12.05 19.81 18.21
C PRO A 60 -11.63 18.90 19.38
N TYR A 61 -11.20 17.67 19.08
CA TYR A 61 -10.77 16.67 20.06
C TYR A 61 -9.25 16.43 20.05
N GLU A 62 -8.50 17.29 19.39
CA GLU A 62 -7.05 17.17 19.32
C GLU A 62 -6.42 17.20 20.73
N GLY A 63 -5.53 16.24 21.01
CA GLY A 63 -4.86 16.14 22.31
C GLY A 63 -5.73 15.57 23.45
N GLN A 64 -6.94 15.10 23.16
CA GLN A 64 -7.83 14.53 24.19
C GLN A 64 -7.72 12.99 24.20
N PRO A 65 -7.14 12.35 25.25
CA PRO A 65 -6.98 10.91 25.32
C PRO A 65 -8.30 10.13 25.22
N ASP A 66 -9.35 10.63 25.85
CA ASP A 66 -10.66 9.99 25.83
C ASP A 66 -11.27 9.96 24.42
N ALA A 67 -11.01 11.00 23.64
CA ALA A 67 -11.44 11.03 22.24
C ALA A 67 -10.67 10.04 21.38
N VAL A 68 -9.38 9.82 21.67
CA VAL A 68 -8.57 8.78 20.99
C VAL A 68 -9.12 7.39 21.31
N LEU A 69 -9.42 7.10 22.58
CA LEU A 69 -10.00 5.81 23.01
C LEU A 69 -11.39 5.58 22.40
N ALA A 70 -12.23 6.63 22.33
CA ALA A 70 -13.52 6.54 21.68
C ALA A 70 -13.36 6.30 20.16
N GLY A 71 -12.40 6.98 19.53
CA GLY A 71 -12.07 6.83 18.12
C GLY A 71 -11.56 5.41 17.79
N GLU A 72 -10.73 4.82 18.66
CA GLU A 72 -10.26 3.44 18.53
C GLU A 72 -11.44 2.46 18.51
N LYS A 73 -12.37 2.57 19.44
CA LYS A 73 -13.58 1.73 19.47
C LYS A 73 -14.43 1.88 18.22
N LEU A 74 -14.59 3.10 17.73
CA LEU A 74 -15.32 3.37 16.48
C LEU A 74 -14.59 2.78 15.27
N PHE A 75 -13.27 2.88 15.25
CA PHE A 75 -12.44 2.27 14.22
C PHE A 75 -12.59 0.74 14.21
N GLU A 76 -12.56 0.10 15.35
CA GLU A 76 -12.78 -1.35 15.47
C GLU A 76 -14.16 -1.77 14.93
N GLN A 77 -15.20 -0.98 15.22
CA GLN A 77 -16.56 -1.28 14.81
C GLN A 77 -16.82 -1.07 13.32
N HIS A 78 -16.18 -0.08 12.69
CA HIS A 78 -16.58 0.40 11.37
C HIS A 78 -15.46 0.28 10.31
N CYS A 79 -14.20 0.17 10.72
CA CYS A 79 -13.06 0.27 9.82
C CYS A 79 -12.17 -0.97 9.81
N ALA A 80 -12.05 -1.66 10.96
CA ALA A 80 -11.10 -2.75 11.15
C ALA A 80 -11.38 -3.98 10.28
N GLU A 81 -12.60 -4.15 9.78
CA GLU A 81 -12.92 -5.23 8.83
C GLU A 81 -12.01 -5.15 7.60
N CYS A 82 -11.84 -3.97 7.03
CA CYS A 82 -11.00 -3.73 5.86
C CYS A 82 -9.58 -3.31 6.25
N HIS A 83 -9.43 -2.37 7.20
CA HIS A 83 -8.11 -1.81 7.54
C HIS A 83 -7.30 -2.63 8.55
N GLY A 84 -7.86 -3.73 9.08
CA GLY A 84 -7.23 -4.52 10.13
C GLY A 84 -7.33 -3.83 11.50
N SER A 85 -7.38 -4.60 12.59
CA SER A 85 -7.40 -4.07 13.96
C SER A 85 -6.14 -3.26 14.30
N ASN A 86 -5.03 -3.55 13.61
CA ASN A 86 -3.77 -2.81 13.74
C ASN A 86 -3.62 -1.67 12.73
N ALA A 87 -4.68 -1.35 11.95
CA ALA A 87 -4.71 -0.29 10.94
C ALA A 87 -3.67 -0.42 9.81
N ARG A 88 -3.10 -1.62 9.59
CA ARG A 88 -2.08 -1.86 8.53
C ARG A 88 -2.66 -2.24 7.18
N GLY A 89 -3.99 -2.31 7.08
CA GLY A 89 -4.69 -2.72 5.87
C GLY A 89 -4.81 -4.24 5.74
N LYS A 90 -5.83 -4.67 4.98
CA LYS A 90 -6.04 -6.05 4.53
C LYS A 90 -6.39 -6.02 3.05
N GLY A 91 -5.82 -6.93 2.25
CA GLY A 91 -6.10 -6.98 0.82
C GLY A 91 -5.82 -5.64 0.12
N HIS A 92 -6.87 -5.00 -0.39
CA HIS A 92 -6.76 -3.71 -1.09
C HIS A 92 -6.89 -2.48 -0.19
N ALA A 93 -7.19 -2.66 1.09
CA ALA A 93 -7.33 -1.54 2.00
C ALA A 93 -5.97 -0.97 2.42
N VAL A 94 -5.92 0.35 2.46
CA VAL A 94 -4.69 1.11 2.72
C VAL A 94 -4.17 0.88 4.13
N ASN A 95 -2.85 0.77 4.26
CA ASN A 95 -2.15 0.87 5.53
C ASN A 95 -2.23 2.33 6.04
N LEU A 96 -2.89 2.53 7.17
CA LEU A 96 -3.13 3.86 7.73
C LEU A 96 -1.92 4.43 8.49
N HIS A 97 -0.83 3.66 8.64
CA HIS A 97 0.45 4.16 9.15
C HIS A 97 1.32 4.82 8.06
N LEU A 98 0.93 4.76 6.79
CA LEU A 98 1.69 5.39 5.71
C LEU A 98 1.86 6.88 5.94
N SER A 99 3.01 7.41 5.52
CA SER A 99 3.35 8.82 5.70
C SER A 99 2.33 9.74 5.04
N ALA A 100 1.75 9.35 3.91
CA ALA A 100 0.69 10.07 3.23
C ALA A 100 -0.54 10.29 4.14
N VAL A 101 -0.99 9.26 4.87
CA VAL A 101 -2.10 9.38 5.82
C VAL A 101 -1.69 10.19 7.04
N GLN A 102 -0.50 9.90 7.59
CA GLN A 102 -0.04 10.52 8.82
C GLN A 102 0.31 12.01 8.65
N ASN A 103 0.69 12.45 7.45
CA ASN A 103 0.96 13.84 7.13
C ASN A 103 -0.27 14.61 6.65
N ALA A 104 -1.36 13.92 6.26
CA ALA A 104 -2.62 14.58 5.96
C ALA A 104 -3.12 15.39 7.17
N THR A 105 -3.71 16.55 6.91
CA THR A 105 -4.32 17.36 7.97
C THR A 105 -5.53 16.66 8.56
N PRO A 106 -5.91 16.95 9.81
CA PRO A 106 -7.14 16.41 10.40
C PRO A 106 -8.39 16.66 9.54
N GLY A 107 -8.48 17.82 8.92
CA GLY A 107 -9.62 18.17 8.07
C GLY A 107 -9.66 17.43 6.74
N GLU A 108 -8.50 17.12 6.14
CA GLU A 108 -8.43 16.27 4.96
C GLU A 108 -8.91 14.84 5.29
N LEU A 109 -8.52 14.31 6.45
CA LEU A 109 -8.96 12.98 6.90
C LEU A 109 -10.47 12.97 7.22
N GLU A 110 -11.00 14.01 7.88
CA GLU A 110 -12.45 14.13 8.13
C GLU A 110 -13.24 14.19 6.82
N TRP A 111 -12.78 15.00 5.87
CA TRP A 111 -13.39 15.08 4.56
C TRP A 111 -13.39 13.72 3.85
N PHE A 112 -12.28 13.01 3.94
CA PHE A 112 -12.13 11.69 3.34
C PHE A 112 -13.07 10.66 4.00
N LEU A 113 -13.20 10.65 5.31
CA LEU A 113 -14.19 9.83 6.03
C LEU A 113 -15.61 10.15 5.57
N ARG A 114 -15.97 11.44 5.52
CA ARG A 114 -17.30 11.89 5.14
C ARG A 114 -17.67 11.44 3.72
N ASN A 115 -16.75 11.54 2.77
CA ASN A 115 -17.04 11.28 1.35
C ASN A 115 -16.72 9.85 0.92
N GLY A 116 -15.79 9.18 1.58
CA GLY A 116 -15.31 7.87 1.18
C GLY A 116 -14.49 7.92 -0.13
N ASN A 117 -14.21 6.76 -0.65
CA ASN A 117 -13.60 6.55 -1.97
C ASN A 117 -14.21 5.29 -2.60
N LEU A 118 -15.42 5.41 -3.11
CA LEU A 118 -16.20 4.28 -3.63
C LEU A 118 -15.49 3.53 -4.77
N TRP A 119 -14.73 4.25 -5.59
CA TRP A 119 -13.94 3.64 -6.68
C TRP A 119 -12.86 2.67 -6.17
N ARG A 120 -12.44 2.84 -4.91
CA ARG A 120 -11.50 1.97 -4.22
C ARG A 120 -12.14 1.14 -3.10
N GLY A 121 -13.47 1.06 -3.09
CA GLY A 121 -14.23 0.25 -2.15
C GLY A 121 -14.39 0.86 -0.75
N MET A 122 -13.94 2.08 -0.50
CA MET A 122 -14.15 2.74 0.80
C MET A 122 -15.51 3.47 0.81
N PRO A 123 -16.46 3.07 1.66
CA PRO A 123 -17.77 3.72 1.73
C PRO A 123 -17.67 5.12 2.33
N SER A 124 -18.71 5.93 2.06
CA SER A 124 -18.93 7.20 2.76
C SER A 124 -19.40 6.94 4.19
N TRP A 125 -18.81 7.66 5.14
CA TRP A 125 -19.19 7.63 6.55
C TRP A 125 -19.98 8.90 6.96
N SER A 126 -20.60 9.56 5.99
CA SER A 126 -21.44 10.74 6.26
C SER A 126 -22.62 10.47 7.22
N GLY A 127 -23.08 9.22 7.30
CA GLY A 127 -24.11 8.78 8.25
C GLY A 127 -23.63 8.73 9.71
N LEU A 128 -22.33 8.70 9.98
CA LEU A 128 -21.82 8.85 11.34
C LEU A 128 -21.93 10.32 11.76
N PRO A 129 -22.34 10.61 13.02
CA PRO A 129 -22.26 11.95 13.57
C PRO A 129 -20.87 12.56 13.41
N GLU A 130 -20.80 13.85 13.12
CA GLU A 130 -19.53 14.56 12.90
C GLU A 130 -18.56 14.37 14.07
N GLN A 131 -19.05 14.45 15.32
CA GLN A 131 -18.27 14.15 16.50
C GLN A 131 -17.55 12.80 16.41
N ARG A 132 -18.24 11.76 16.00
CA ARG A 132 -17.66 10.40 15.89
C ARG A 132 -16.59 10.34 14.81
N ARG A 133 -16.78 11.01 13.69
CA ARG A 133 -15.75 11.08 12.64
C ARG A 133 -14.51 11.80 13.14
N TRP A 134 -14.65 12.90 13.89
CA TRP A 134 -13.52 13.59 14.50
C TRP A 134 -12.78 12.75 15.55
N GLN A 135 -13.49 11.92 16.32
CA GLN A 135 -12.87 10.97 17.23
C GLN A 135 -12.08 9.91 16.48
N ILE A 136 -12.60 9.38 15.36
CA ILE A 136 -11.84 8.47 14.49
C ILE A 136 -10.59 9.17 13.97
N VAL A 137 -10.67 10.42 13.52
CA VAL A 137 -9.49 11.20 13.09
C VAL A 137 -8.49 11.36 14.23
N ALA A 138 -8.92 11.61 15.48
CA ALA A 138 -8.03 11.68 16.63
C ALA A 138 -7.26 10.38 16.83
N TYR A 139 -7.94 9.23 16.74
CA TYR A 139 -7.30 7.92 16.79
C TYR A 139 -6.31 7.71 15.63
N LEU A 140 -6.70 7.99 14.38
CA LEU A 140 -5.81 7.84 13.23
C LEU A 140 -4.53 8.66 13.38
N LYS A 141 -4.62 9.88 13.90
CA LYS A 141 -3.44 10.74 14.16
C LYS A 141 -2.58 10.24 15.32
N SER A 142 -3.14 9.50 16.26
CA SER A 142 -2.38 8.86 17.36
C SER A 142 -1.53 7.67 16.90
N LEU A 143 -1.81 7.12 15.71
CA LEU A 143 -1.01 6.04 15.10
C LEU A 143 0.37 6.51 14.60
N ARG A 144 0.60 7.81 14.59
CA ARG A 144 1.90 8.40 14.23
C ARG A 144 2.93 8.07 15.32
N ARG A 145 3.86 7.23 14.97
CA ARG A 145 5.01 6.87 15.81
C ARG A 145 6.30 7.36 15.17
#